data_fb2a0365c2e9632d7fcc4bef8a52d545
#
_entry.id   fb2a0365c2e9632d7fcc4bef8a52d545
#
_cell.length_a   1.000
_cell.length_b   1.000
_cell.length_c   1.000
_cell.angle_alpha   90.00
_cell.angle_beta   90.00
_cell.angle_gamma   90.00
#
_symmetry.space_group_name_H-M   'P 1'
#
loop_
_entity.id
_entity.type
_entity.pdbx_description
1 polymer ?
#
loop_
_entity_poly.entity_id
_entity_poly.type
_entity_poly.pdbx_seq_one_letter_code
_entity_poly.pdbx_strand_id
1 'polypeptide(L)'
;MKKLVLAYSGGLDTSYCAVHLSKDKGFEVHAVSVNTGGFTESEIEEIETNAYKMGVSTYKNIDAIAIFYSKVVKFLIFGNVLKNNTYPLSVSAERIIQAIEIIEYAKSINAEYIAHGSTGAGNDQVRFDMIFQTLAPDIKIITPIRDEKLSRQQEID
;
A
#
# COMPACT_ATOMS: atom_id res chain seq x y z
N MET A 1 0.92 -20.50 9.04
CA MET A 1 0.22 -19.76 7.98
C MET A 1 1.27 -19.01 7.17
N LYS A 2 1.00 -18.77 5.88
CA LYS A 2 1.92 -17.98 5.05
C LYS A 2 1.72 -16.51 5.35
N LYS A 3 2.83 -15.78 5.54
CA LYS A 3 2.80 -14.35 5.84
C LYS A 3 2.62 -13.54 4.57
N LEU A 4 1.70 -12.59 4.63
CA LEU A 4 1.39 -11.66 3.54
C LEU A 4 1.35 -10.24 4.10
N VAL A 5 2.04 -9.31 3.44
CA VAL A 5 1.97 -7.88 3.73
C VAL A 5 0.99 -7.22 2.75
N LEU A 6 -0.05 -6.58 3.27
CA LEU A 6 -1.03 -5.84 2.49
C LEU A 6 -0.75 -4.34 2.58
N ALA A 7 -0.51 -3.68 1.44
CA ALA A 7 -0.55 -2.23 1.34
C ALA A 7 -1.97 -1.74 1.66
N TYR A 8 -2.16 -1.15 2.85
CA TYR A 8 -3.48 -0.88 3.40
C TYR A 8 -3.71 0.62 3.61
N SER A 9 -4.76 1.14 3.03
CA SER A 9 -5.13 2.57 3.16
C SER A 9 -6.40 2.79 3.98
N GLY A 10 -7.09 1.74 4.39
CA GLY A 10 -8.41 1.84 5.04
C GLY A 10 -9.57 2.09 4.07
N GLY A 11 -9.30 2.24 2.76
CA GLY A 11 -10.35 2.37 1.75
C GLY A 11 -11.03 1.05 1.39
N LEU A 12 -12.11 1.11 0.61
CA LEU A 12 -12.93 -0.05 0.23
C LEU A 12 -12.09 -1.19 -0.35
N ASP A 13 -11.34 -0.92 -1.42
CA ASP A 13 -10.55 -1.92 -2.15
C ASP A 13 -9.56 -2.65 -1.21
N THR A 14 -8.89 -1.92 -0.33
CA THR A 14 -7.92 -2.52 0.60
C THR A 14 -8.61 -3.25 1.76
N SER A 15 -9.80 -2.81 2.17
CA SER A 15 -10.61 -3.51 3.18
C SER A 15 -11.15 -4.84 2.64
N TYR A 16 -11.64 -4.85 1.39
CA TYR A 16 -11.98 -6.09 0.70
C TYR A 16 -10.77 -7.04 0.66
N CYS A 17 -9.59 -6.55 0.22
CA CYS A 17 -8.39 -7.36 0.19
C CYS A 17 -8.05 -7.95 1.57
N ALA A 18 -8.22 -7.18 2.64
CA ALA A 18 -7.95 -7.64 4.00
C ALA A 18 -8.85 -8.81 4.39
N VAL A 19 -10.16 -8.71 4.13
CA VAL A 19 -11.14 -9.79 4.40
C VAL A 19 -10.84 -11.01 3.55
N HIS A 20 -10.74 -10.82 2.24
CA HIS A 20 -10.54 -11.91 1.29
C HIS A 20 -9.26 -12.69 1.56
N LEU A 21 -8.14 -11.99 1.77
CA LEU A 21 -6.86 -12.64 1.99
C LEU A 21 -6.77 -13.32 3.36
N SER A 22 -7.39 -12.75 4.41
CA SER A 22 -7.37 -13.34 5.75
C SER A 22 -8.36 -14.48 5.90
N LYS A 23 -9.63 -14.28 5.52
CA LYS A 23 -10.72 -15.23 5.78
C LYS A 23 -10.84 -16.29 4.70
N ASP A 24 -10.80 -15.91 3.41
CA ASP A 24 -11.06 -16.84 2.32
C ASP A 24 -9.80 -17.57 1.87
N LYS A 25 -8.66 -16.87 1.83
CA LYS A 25 -7.38 -17.46 1.42
C LYS A 25 -6.53 -17.97 2.58
N GLY A 26 -6.83 -17.60 3.83
CA GLY A 26 -6.18 -18.12 5.03
C GLY A 26 -4.72 -17.65 5.20
N PHE A 27 -4.37 -16.45 4.73
CA PHE A 27 -3.08 -15.86 4.99
C PHE A 27 -2.99 -15.24 6.40
N GLU A 28 -1.79 -15.20 6.95
CA GLU A 28 -1.47 -14.33 8.07
C GLU A 28 -1.22 -12.92 7.50
N VAL A 29 -2.27 -12.08 7.51
CA VAL A 29 -2.24 -10.76 6.87
C VAL A 29 -1.69 -9.72 7.82
N HIS A 30 -0.60 -9.07 7.42
CA HIS A 30 -0.04 -7.88 8.04
C HIS A 30 -0.45 -6.66 7.21
N ALA A 31 -1.42 -5.88 7.69
CA ALA A 31 -1.85 -4.65 7.04
C ALA A 31 -0.87 -3.52 7.36
N VAL A 32 -0.33 -2.87 6.34
CA VAL A 32 0.66 -1.81 6.49
C VAL A 32 0.18 -0.54 5.81
N SER A 33 0.00 0.52 6.61
CA SER A 33 -0.19 1.89 6.14
C SER A 33 1.13 2.64 6.19
N VAL A 34 1.43 3.41 5.16
CA VAL A 34 2.62 4.27 5.11
C VAL A 34 2.17 5.72 5.08
N ASN A 35 2.33 6.42 6.20
CA ASN A 35 1.96 7.81 6.33
C ASN A 35 3.06 8.72 5.76
N THR A 36 2.77 9.38 4.66
CA THR A 36 3.61 10.38 4.01
C THR A 36 3.16 11.83 4.28
N GLY A 37 2.27 11.99 5.27
CA GLY A 37 1.69 13.28 5.69
C GLY A 37 0.21 13.44 5.33
N GLY A 38 -0.44 12.38 4.83
CA GLY A 38 -1.84 12.40 4.44
C GLY A 38 -2.82 11.96 5.54
N PHE A 39 -2.33 11.44 6.68
CA PHE A 39 -3.17 10.95 7.77
C PHE A 39 -2.87 11.69 9.06
N THR A 40 -3.92 12.05 9.80
CA THR A 40 -3.87 12.49 11.18
C THR A 40 -3.76 11.29 12.13
N GLU A 41 -3.38 11.52 13.40
CA GLU A 41 -3.32 10.47 14.41
C GLU A 41 -4.68 9.76 14.61
N SER A 42 -5.77 10.52 14.65
CA SER A 42 -7.12 9.95 14.80
C SER A 42 -7.55 9.08 13.61
N GLU A 43 -7.18 9.46 12.38
CA GLU A 43 -7.44 8.65 11.19
C GLU A 43 -6.62 7.35 11.21
N ILE A 44 -5.38 7.39 11.68
CA ILE A 44 -4.55 6.20 11.83
C ILE A 44 -5.16 5.23 12.85
N GLU A 45 -5.66 5.71 13.99
CA GLU A 45 -6.35 4.89 14.99
C GLU A 45 -7.63 4.25 14.43
N GLU A 46 -8.40 4.99 13.64
CA GLU A 46 -9.58 4.47 12.96
C GLU A 46 -9.23 3.40 11.93
N ILE A 47 -8.21 3.64 11.10
CA ILE A 47 -7.70 2.69 10.11
C ILE A 47 -7.22 1.40 10.80
N GLU A 48 -6.50 1.50 11.90
CA GLU A 48 -6.04 0.37 12.70
C GLU A 48 -7.22 -0.45 13.22
N THR A 49 -8.19 0.23 13.87
CA THR A 49 -9.39 -0.40 14.41
C THR A 49 -10.16 -1.17 13.33
N ASN A 50 -10.31 -0.55 12.17
CA ASN A 50 -11.01 -1.16 11.04
C ASN A 50 -10.21 -2.33 10.43
N ALA A 51 -8.88 -2.24 10.35
CA ALA A 51 -8.05 -3.33 9.88
C ALA A 51 -8.27 -4.61 10.72
N TYR A 52 -8.24 -4.49 12.05
CA TYR A 52 -8.50 -5.65 12.93
C TYR A 52 -9.93 -6.22 12.78
N LYS A 53 -10.94 -5.37 12.57
CA LYS A 53 -12.31 -5.84 12.29
C LYS A 53 -12.38 -6.65 10.98
N MET A 54 -11.56 -6.32 9.99
CA MET A 54 -11.47 -7.05 8.72
C MET A 54 -10.74 -8.40 8.85
N GLY A 55 -10.12 -8.67 10.00
CA GLY A 55 -9.50 -9.97 10.30
C GLY A 55 -8.00 -10.03 10.02
N VAL A 56 -7.32 -8.89 9.90
CA VAL A 56 -5.85 -8.90 9.78
C VAL A 56 -5.21 -9.34 11.09
N SER A 57 -4.08 -10.02 10.97
CA SER A 57 -3.33 -10.53 12.13
C SER A 57 -2.54 -9.42 12.82
N THR A 58 -2.07 -8.44 12.06
CA THR A 58 -1.27 -7.32 12.55
C THR A 58 -1.55 -6.08 11.71
N TYR A 59 -1.61 -4.92 12.36
CA TYR A 59 -1.58 -3.62 11.70
C TYR A 59 -0.28 -2.90 12.04
N LYS A 60 0.29 -2.21 11.07
CA LYS A 60 1.47 -1.36 11.23
C LYS A 60 1.30 -0.07 10.46
N ASN A 61 1.35 1.07 11.18
CA ASN A 61 1.56 2.36 10.55
C ASN A 61 3.06 2.68 10.51
N ILE A 62 3.57 3.07 9.35
CA ILE A 62 4.95 3.52 9.14
C ILE A 62 4.92 5.02 8.90
N ASP A 63 5.56 5.80 9.77
CA ASP A 63 5.78 7.22 9.54
C ASP A 63 6.93 7.42 8.54
N ALA A 64 6.58 7.82 7.33
CA ALA A 64 7.51 8.08 6.25
C ALA A 64 7.62 9.58 5.88
N ILE A 65 7.07 10.50 6.69
CA ILE A 65 7.02 11.94 6.38
C ILE A 65 8.43 12.50 6.18
N ALA A 66 9.33 12.25 7.12
CA ALA A 66 10.70 12.75 7.04
C ALA A 66 11.49 12.14 5.87
N ILE A 67 11.30 10.85 5.60
CA ILE A 67 11.93 10.16 4.46
C ILE A 67 11.39 10.71 3.15
N PHE A 68 10.08 10.85 3.00
CA PHE A 68 9.44 11.38 1.80
C PHE A 68 9.92 12.82 1.52
N TYR A 69 9.93 13.68 2.54
CA TYR A 69 10.46 15.03 2.39
C TYR A 69 11.93 15.03 1.95
N SER A 70 12.79 14.31 2.67
CA SER A 70 14.24 14.36 2.46
C SER A 70 14.69 13.69 1.16
N LYS A 71 13.99 12.65 0.71
CA LYS A 71 14.36 11.90 -0.50
C LYS A 71 13.71 12.41 -1.77
N VAL A 72 12.56 13.10 -1.66
CA VAL A 72 11.74 13.46 -2.81
C VAL A 72 11.33 14.92 -2.78
N VAL A 73 10.50 15.34 -1.81
CA VAL A 73 9.75 16.59 -1.87
C VAL A 73 10.67 17.82 -1.95
N LYS A 74 11.74 17.85 -1.15
CA LYS A 74 12.69 18.98 -1.17
C LYS A 74 13.32 19.20 -2.54
N PHE A 75 13.64 18.14 -3.29
CA PHE A 75 14.23 18.24 -4.62
C PHE A 75 13.22 18.73 -5.66
N LEU A 76 11.96 18.30 -5.54
CA LEU A 76 10.88 18.77 -6.40
C LEU A 76 10.61 20.26 -6.18
N ILE A 77 10.66 20.72 -4.92
CA ILE A 77 10.48 22.13 -4.56
C ILE A 77 11.65 22.96 -5.10
N PHE A 78 12.90 22.60 -4.78
CA PHE A 78 14.08 23.35 -5.23
C PHE A 78 14.25 23.36 -6.75
N GLY A 79 13.89 22.25 -7.41
CA GLY A 79 13.94 22.16 -8.88
C GLY A 79 12.71 22.74 -9.57
N ASN A 80 11.69 23.20 -8.82
CA ASN A 80 10.40 23.62 -9.37
C ASN A 80 9.84 22.61 -10.39
N VAL A 81 9.89 21.31 -10.04
CA VAL A 81 9.58 20.22 -10.96
C VAL A 81 8.09 19.96 -10.99
N LEU A 82 7.46 20.34 -12.11
CA LEU A 82 6.05 20.10 -12.37
C LEU A 82 5.88 19.35 -13.69
N LYS A 83 4.98 18.37 -13.72
CA LYS A 83 4.56 17.74 -14.97
C LYS A 83 3.65 18.71 -15.72
N ASN A 84 4.01 19.03 -16.99
CA ASN A 84 3.28 19.97 -17.82
C ASN A 84 3.11 21.37 -17.17
N ASN A 85 4.07 21.79 -16.36
CA ASN A 85 4.06 23.06 -15.62
C ASN A 85 2.87 23.27 -14.66
N THR A 86 2.13 22.23 -14.32
CA THR A 86 0.92 22.32 -13.49
C THR A 86 0.82 21.27 -12.41
N TYR A 87 1.24 20.03 -12.68
CA TYR A 87 0.98 18.90 -11.79
C TYR A 87 2.21 18.53 -10.93
N PRO A 88 2.11 18.55 -9.59
CA PRO A 88 3.21 18.16 -8.73
C PRO A 88 3.51 16.67 -8.87
N LEU A 89 4.77 16.32 -9.14
CA LEU A 89 5.20 14.92 -9.23
C LEU A 89 5.24 14.20 -7.88
N SER A 90 5.04 14.91 -6.78
CA SER A 90 4.99 14.35 -5.42
C SER A 90 3.97 13.21 -5.30
N VAL A 91 2.80 13.35 -5.91
CA VAL A 91 1.74 12.32 -5.88
C VAL A 91 2.22 10.99 -6.49
N SER A 92 3.01 11.04 -7.56
CA SER A 92 3.58 9.83 -8.17
C SER A 92 4.73 9.25 -7.35
N ALA A 93 5.60 10.13 -6.82
CA ALA A 93 6.77 9.73 -6.06
C ALA A 93 6.42 9.21 -4.66
N GLU A 94 5.31 9.67 -4.10
CA GLU A 94 4.76 9.15 -2.85
C GLU A 94 4.56 7.63 -2.89
N ARG A 95 3.96 7.11 -3.98
CA ARG A 95 3.73 5.67 -4.15
C ARG A 95 5.02 4.86 -4.18
N ILE A 96 6.10 5.46 -4.67
CA ILE A 96 7.43 4.81 -4.67
C ILE A 96 7.96 4.67 -3.24
N ILE A 97 7.88 5.71 -2.42
CA ILE A 97 8.29 5.65 -1.02
C ILE A 97 7.42 4.65 -0.26
N GLN A 98 6.10 4.68 -0.45
CA GLN A 98 5.20 3.72 0.17
C GLN A 98 5.57 2.28 -0.19
N ALA A 99 5.86 2.01 -1.46
CA ALA A 99 6.27 0.68 -1.90
C ALA A 99 7.58 0.22 -1.26
N ILE A 100 8.58 1.10 -1.14
CA ILE A 100 9.86 0.80 -0.51
C ILE A 100 9.67 0.43 0.97
N GLU A 101 8.93 1.23 1.73
CA GLU A 101 8.68 0.99 3.15
C GLU A 101 7.91 -0.33 3.38
N ILE A 102 6.96 -0.66 2.50
CA ILE A 102 6.23 -1.93 2.52
C ILE A 102 7.18 -3.11 2.28
N ILE A 103 8.11 -2.99 1.31
CA ILE A 103 9.11 -4.03 1.03
C ILE A 103 10.03 -4.24 2.24
N GLU A 104 10.53 -3.17 2.84
CA GLU A 104 11.42 -3.26 4.00
C GLU A 104 10.72 -3.96 5.17
N TYR A 105 9.46 -3.62 5.41
CA TYR A 105 8.67 -4.33 6.42
C TYR A 105 8.46 -5.80 6.04
N ALA A 106 8.09 -6.11 4.80
CA ALA A 106 7.88 -7.48 4.34
C ALA A 106 9.15 -8.34 4.51
N LYS A 107 10.31 -7.80 4.18
CA LYS A 107 11.60 -8.47 4.39
C LYS A 107 11.90 -8.69 5.87
N SER A 108 11.59 -7.70 6.74
CA SER A 108 11.87 -7.78 8.17
C SER A 108 11.11 -8.90 8.88
N ILE A 109 9.93 -9.27 8.38
CA ILE A 109 9.09 -10.35 8.93
C ILE A 109 9.19 -11.65 8.12
N ASN A 110 10.05 -11.70 7.09
CA ASN A 110 10.18 -12.81 6.15
C ASN A 110 8.83 -13.17 5.48
N ALA A 111 8.09 -12.17 4.99
CA ALA A 111 6.84 -12.39 4.28
C ALA A 111 7.10 -13.00 2.90
N GLU A 112 6.28 -13.98 2.52
CA GLU A 112 6.35 -14.64 1.21
C GLU A 112 5.56 -13.88 0.14
N TYR A 113 4.64 -13.00 0.55
CA TYR A 113 3.70 -12.30 -0.31
C TYR A 113 3.57 -10.83 0.05
N ILE A 114 3.38 -10.00 -0.97
CA ILE A 114 2.91 -8.61 -0.85
C ILE A 114 1.63 -8.47 -1.66
N ALA A 115 0.63 -7.77 -1.12
CA ALA A 115 -0.62 -7.50 -1.82
C ALA A 115 -0.94 -6.01 -1.84
N HIS A 116 -1.68 -5.58 -2.87
CA HIS A 116 -2.27 -4.24 -2.94
C HIS A 116 -3.64 -4.28 -3.63
N GLY A 117 -4.51 -3.30 -3.28
CA GLY A 117 -5.86 -3.17 -3.80
C GLY A 117 -5.98 -2.30 -5.06
N SER A 118 -4.90 -2.05 -5.80
CA SER A 118 -4.98 -1.21 -7.00
C SER A 118 -5.73 -1.92 -8.12
N THR A 119 -6.66 -1.19 -8.75
CA THR A 119 -7.40 -1.67 -9.90
C THR A 119 -6.55 -1.69 -11.18
N GLY A 120 -6.99 -2.42 -12.21
CA GLY A 120 -6.30 -2.48 -13.50
C GLY A 120 -6.34 -1.17 -14.33
N ALA A 121 -7.15 -0.20 -13.93
CA ALA A 121 -7.38 1.04 -14.70
C ALA A 121 -6.47 2.21 -14.30
N GLY A 122 -5.82 2.15 -13.12
CA GLY A 122 -5.01 3.24 -12.57
C GLY A 122 -3.51 3.11 -12.84
N ASN A 123 -2.77 4.18 -12.55
CA ASN A 123 -1.29 4.18 -12.64
C ASN A 123 -0.62 3.60 -11.38
N ASP A 124 -1.33 3.50 -10.26
CA ASP A 124 -0.75 3.09 -8.99
C ASP A 124 -0.32 1.62 -9.02
N GLN A 125 -1.09 0.76 -9.70
CA GLN A 125 -0.70 -0.63 -9.94
C GLN A 125 0.69 -0.74 -10.60
N VAL A 126 0.94 0.06 -11.65
CA VAL A 126 2.22 0.04 -12.36
C VAL A 126 3.36 0.47 -11.45
N ARG A 127 3.13 1.49 -10.61
CA ARG A 127 4.13 1.98 -9.67
C ARG A 127 4.47 0.94 -8.60
N PHE A 128 3.47 0.34 -7.97
CA PHE A 128 3.65 -0.70 -6.97
C PHE A 128 4.32 -1.94 -7.58
N ASP A 129 3.79 -2.48 -8.67
CA ASP A 129 4.31 -3.67 -9.31
C ASP A 129 5.77 -3.48 -9.75
N MET A 130 6.10 -2.34 -10.36
CA MET A 130 7.46 -2.03 -10.81
C MET A 130 8.45 -2.02 -9.63
N ILE A 131 8.11 -1.37 -8.53
CA ILE A 131 8.99 -1.28 -7.36
C ILE A 131 9.10 -2.63 -6.66
N PHE A 132 7.98 -3.35 -6.48
CA PHE A 132 7.98 -4.67 -5.84
C PHE A 132 8.82 -5.66 -6.64
N GLN A 133 8.63 -5.74 -7.96
CA GLN A 133 9.40 -6.64 -8.83
C GLN A 133 10.89 -6.29 -8.87
N THR A 134 11.22 -5.00 -8.81
CA THR A 134 12.62 -4.55 -8.87
C THR A 134 13.37 -4.79 -7.56
N LEU A 135 12.75 -4.47 -6.41
CA LEU A 135 13.42 -4.46 -5.11
C LEU A 135 13.18 -5.73 -4.28
N ALA A 136 12.15 -6.52 -4.62
CA ALA A 136 11.78 -7.74 -3.93
C ALA A 136 11.33 -8.84 -4.91
N PRO A 137 12.17 -9.24 -5.88
CA PRO A 137 11.79 -10.20 -6.94
C PRO A 137 11.41 -11.58 -6.39
N ASP A 138 11.88 -11.93 -5.19
CA ASP A 138 11.60 -13.21 -4.54
C ASP A 138 10.26 -13.22 -3.79
N ILE A 139 9.63 -12.06 -3.57
CA ILE A 139 8.33 -11.93 -2.90
C ILE A 139 7.23 -11.92 -3.96
N LYS A 140 6.22 -12.79 -3.79
CA LYS A 140 5.12 -12.90 -4.75
C LYS A 140 4.12 -11.76 -4.55
N ILE A 141 3.69 -11.14 -5.66
CA ILE A 141 2.68 -10.08 -5.65
C ILE A 141 1.30 -10.70 -5.87
N ILE A 142 0.31 -10.26 -5.07
CA ILE A 142 -1.10 -10.64 -5.18
C ILE A 142 -1.95 -9.37 -5.31
N THR A 143 -2.86 -9.34 -6.27
CA THR A 143 -3.69 -8.17 -6.58
C THR A 143 -5.15 -8.58 -6.74
N PRO A 144 -5.89 -8.87 -5.64
CA PRO A 144 -7.21 -9.49 -5.72
C PRO A 144 -8.19 -8.73 -6.61
N ILE A 145 -8.28 -7.41 -6.46
CA ILE A 145 -9.19 -6.56 -7.25
C ILE A 145 -8.94 -6.69 -8.75
N ARG A 146 -7.67 -6.64 -9.15
CA ARG A 146 -7.26 -6.75 -10.56
C ARG A 146 -7.40 -8.16 -11.10
N ASP A 147 -6.97 -9.14 -10.32
CA ASP A 147 -6.89 -10.53 -10.75
C ASP A 147 -8.29 -11.13 -10.93
N GLU A 148 -9.23 -10.76 -10.06
CA GLU A 148 -10.62 -11.18 -10.10
C GLU A 148 -11.52 -10.23 -10.91
N LYS A 149 -10.97 -9.09 -11.40
CA LYS A 149 -11.68 -8.05 -12.17
C LYS A 149 -12.94 -7.54 -11.48
N LEU A 150 -12.85 -7.34 -10.18
CA LEU A 150 -13.99 -6.94 -9.36
C LEU A 150 -14.48 -5.52 -9.70
N SER A 151 -15.78 -5.34 -9.63
CA SER A 151 -16.43 -4.05 -9.61
C SER A 151 -16.65 -3.60 -8.16
N ARG A 152 -16.78 -2.29 -7.94
CA ARG A 152 -17.05 -1.76 -6.59
C ARG A 152 -18.27 -2.38 -5.89
N GLN A 153 -19.30 -2.76 -6.65
CA GLN A 153 -20.47 -3.41 -6.07
C GLN A 153 -20.12 -4.79 -5.53
N GLN A 154 -19.30 -5.56 -6.23
CA GLN A 154 -18.85 -6.89 -5.81
C GLN A 154 -17.87 -6.85 -4.62
N GLU A 155 -17.26 -5.70 -4.34
CA GLU A 155 -16.40 -5.51 -3.17
C GLU A 155 -17.21 -5.19 -1.90
N ILE A 156 -18.45 -4.73 -2.06
CA ILE A 156 -19.36 -4.37 -0.96
C ILE A 156 -20.21 -5.57 -0.53
N ASP A 157 -20.66 -6.39 -1.47
CA ASP A 157 -21.53 -7.55 -1.26
C ASP A 157 -20.75 -8.74 -0.66
#